data_c46b1dabeca3a4058c4b109808308fbc
#
_entry.id   c46b1dabeca3a4058c4b109808308fbc
#
_cell.length_a   1.000
_cell.length_b   1.000
_cell.length_c   1.000
_cell.angle_alpha   90.00
_cell.angle_beta   90.00
_cell.angle_gamma   90.00
#
_symmetry.space_group_name_H-M   'P 1'
#
loop_
_entity.id
_entity.type
_entity.pdbx_description
1 polymer ?
#
loop_
_entity_poly.entity_id
_entity_poly.type
_entity_poly.pdbx_seq_one_letter_code
_entity_poly.pdbx_strand_id
1 'polypeptide(L)'
;KHQVPQRRHHSPIPLRVREILFVVGEASGDLHAGMVAQAIRAMAPDQPMSGIGGSHMRAAGVEILEPVENLAVMGFVEVLAHIPKHWMLLRMLRERLQGGRVGLVVLIDYPGFNLKVAEAARRAGVPVLYYITPQVWAWGADRLPKLAQVITRAASILPFEEPLLRQHGIDATFVGHPLLDRARALPSREAARTELGLPQDAEILAVFPGSRRAELGRHVRPFVETALELQRRRPGLQVIVSVAPTVQVSPSECPFPLIHGKSFTVLRAATAGLLKSGTTTLEAAVADLPHVIGYRTSAITYGIARRVVKIPHI
;
A
#
# COMPACT_ATOMS: atom_id res chain seq x y z
N LYS A 1 -74.83 0.96 9.49
CA LYS A 1 -73.77 0.65 8.51
C LYS A 1 -72.51 1.45 8.94
N HIS A 2 -71.63 0.80 9.67
CA HIS A 2 -70.36 1.38 10.06
C HIS A 2 -69.32 1.09 8.99
N GLN A 3 -68.78 2.11 8.31
CA GLN A 3 -67.66 2.00 7.42
C GLN A 3 -66.36 1.96 8.27
N VAL A 4 -65.58 0.88 8.15
CA VAL A 4 -64.25 0.71 8.67
C VAL A 4 -63.27 1.53 7.84
N PRO A 5 -62.45 2.41 8.40
CA PRO A 5 -61.46 3.15 7.60
C PRO A 5 -60.36 2.21 7.08
N GLN A 6 -60.14 2.18 5.77
CA GLN A 6 -59.04 1.46 5.10
C GLN A 6 -57.70 2.03 5.61
N ARG A 7 -56.90 1.20 6.27
CA ARG A 7 -55.49 1.49 6.57
C ARG A 7 -54.73 1.68 5.26
N ARG A 8 -54.20 2.86 5.03
CA ARG A 8 -53.24 3.15 3.97
C ARG A 8 -52.02 2.28 4.24
N HIS A 9 -51.73 1.32 3.36
CA HIS A 9 -50.49 0.62 3.31
C HIS A 9 -49.39 1.62 2.96
N HIS A 10 -48.59 2.01 3.92
CA HIS A 10 -47.33 2.66 3.67
C HIS A 10 -46.40 1.60 3.10
N SER A 11 -46.14 1.63 1.83
CA SER A 11 -45.05 0.88 1.21
C SER A 11 -43.74 1.26 1.93
N PRO A 12 -42.93 0.32 2.40
CA PRO A 12 -41.66 0.63 3.01
C PRO A 12 -40.81 1.37 1.98
N ILE A 13 -40.35 2.58 2.31
CA ILE A 13 -39.36 3.31 1.52
C ILE A 13 -38.16 2.38 1.39
N PRO A 14 -37.73 2.00 0.18
CA PRO A 14 -36.60 1.11 0.02
C PRO A 14 -35.41 1.76 0.72
N LEU A 15 -34.80 1.07 1.67
CA LEU A 15 -33.54 1.48 2.30
C LEU A 15 -32.54 1.60 1.16
N ARG A 16 -32.25 2.83 0.73
CA ARG A 16 -31.23 3.08 -0.29
C ARG A 16 -29.92 2.51 0.25
N VAL A 17 -29.38 1.52 -0.42
CA VAL A 17 -28.06 0.98 -0.12
C VAL A 17 -27.09 2.15 -0.23
N ARG A 18 -26.48 2.51 0.92
CA ARG A 18 -25.54 3.64 0.97
C ARG A 18 -24.20 3.20 0.35
N GLU A 19 -23.56 4.15 -0.27
CA GLU A 19 -22.29 4.01 -0.94
C GLU A 19 -21.12 3.76 0.04
N ILE A 20 -20.15 2.93 -0.36
CA ILE A 20 -18.83 2.82 0.28
C ILE A 20 -17.85 3.70 -0.50
N LEU A 21 -17.24 4.66 0.19
CA LEU A 21 -16.26 5.59 -0.36
C LEU A 21 -14.84 5.16 0.02
N PHE A 22 -14.03 4.79 -0.96
CA PHE A 22 -12.62 4.44 -0.78
C PHE A 22 -11.70 5.64 -1.01
N VAL A 23 -10.65 5.76 -0.20
CA VAL A 23 -9.61 6.79 -0.41
C VAL A 23 -8.23 6.17 -0.24
N VAL A 24 -7.47 6.17 -1.33
CA VAL A 24 -6.08 5.72 -1.39
C VAL A 24 -5.18 6.83 -1.95
N GLY A 25 -3.89 6.78 -1.66
CA GLY A 25 -2.95 7.82 -2.06
C GLY A 25 -1.87 7.38 -3.04
N GLU A 26 -1.74 6.06 -3.28
CA GLU A 26 -0.71 5.51 -4.16
C GLU A 26 -1.13 4.15 -4.75
N ALA A 27 -0.36 3.64 -5.70
CA ALA A 27 -0.65 2.40 -6.42
C ALA A 27 -0.74 1.15 -5.51
N SER A 28 0.04 1.09 -4.43
CA SER A 28 -0.04 0.02 -3.44
C SER A 28 -1.38 0.04 -2.70
N GLY A 29 -1.87 1.22 -2.34
CA GLY A 29 -3.19 1.40 -1.75
C GLY A 29 -4.32 1.01 -2.70
N ASP A 30 -4.21 1.34 -4.00
CA ASP A 30 -5.16 0.94 -5.03
C ASP A 30 -5.26 -0.59 -5.17
N LEU A 31 -4.12 -1.28 -5.15
CA LEU A 31 -4.09 -2.74 -5.16
C LEU A 31 -4.86 -3.32 -3.95
N HIS A 32 -4.57 -2.85 -2.75
CA HIS A 32 -5.24 -3.33 -1.53
C HIS A 32 -6.72 -2.98 -1.49
N ALA A 33 -7.09 -1.77 -1.91
CA ALA A 33 -8.49 -1.35 -2.04
C ALA A 33 -9.25 -2.20 -3.05
N GLY A 34 -8.62 -2.52 -4.20
CA GLY A 34 -9.18 -3.39 -5.21
C GLY A 34 -9.50 -4.78 -4.69
N MET A 35 -8.60 -5.38 -3.88
CA MET A 35 -8.85 -6.69 -3.24
C MET A 35 -10.05 -6.63 -2.27
N VAL A 36 -10.13 -5.57 -1.46
CA VAL A 36 -11.27 -5.37 -0.55
C VAL A 36 -12.56 -5.16 -1.32
N ALA A 37 -12.54 -4.34 -2.39
CA ALA A 37 -13.70 -4.09 -3.22
C ALA A 37 -14.19 -5.37 -3.94
N GLN A 38 -13.28 -6.22 -4.44
CA GLN A 38 -13.62 -7.53 -4.99
C GLN A 38 -14.31 -8.43 -3.97
N ALA A 39 -13.80 -8.49 -2.73
CA ALA A 39 -14.42 -9.27 -1.67
C ALA A 39 -15.82 -8.74 -1.32
N ILE A 40 -16.00 -7.42 -1.25
CA ILE A 40 -17.32 -6.79 -1.04
C ILE A 40 -18.26 -7.13 -2.21
N ARG A 41 -17.79 -7.03 -3.45
CA ARG A 41 -18.59 -7.35 -4.64
C ARG A 41 -19.06 -8.81 -4.65
N ALA A 42 -18.23 -9.74 -4.19
CA ALA A 42 -18.59 -11.15 -4.07
C ALA A 42 -19.69 -11.39 -3.02
N MET A 43 -19.71 -10.61 -1.93
CA MET A 43 -20.71 -10.73 -0.87
C MET A 43 -21.98 -9.90 -1.13
N ALA A 44 -21.83 -8.75 -1.80
CA ALA A 44 -22.89 -7.80 -2.07
C ALA A 44 -22.72 -7.23 -3.50
N PRO A 45 -23.22 -7.94 -4.52
CA PRO A 45 -23.01 -7.59 -5.94
C PRO A 45 -23.49 -6.18 -6.33
N ASP A 46 -24.54 -5.68 -5.70
CA ASP A 46 -25.16 -4.38 -6.02
C ASP A 46 -24.66 -3.24 -5.10
N GLN A 47 -23.68 -3.48 -4.21
CA GLN A 47 -23.16 -2.45 -3.32
C GLN A 47 -22.52 -1.32 -4.11
N PRO A 48 -23.02 -0.06 -4.03
CA PRO A 48 -22.38 1.08 -4.68
C PRO A 48 -21.02 1.35 -4.02
N MET A 49 -19.99 1.49 -4.85
CA MET A 49 -18.63 1.78 -4.42
C MET A 49 -18.03 2.87 -5.30
N SER A 50 -17.45 3.89 -4.69
CA SER A 50 -16.69 4.91 -5.41
C SER A 50 -15.42 5.28 -4.66
N GLY A 51 -14.54 6.06 -5.26
CA GLY A 51 -13.38 6.54 -4.52
C GLY A 51 -12.28 7.18 -5.32
N ILE A 52 -11.25 7.59 -4.60
CA ILE A 52 -9.95 7.97 -5.16
C ILE A 52 -9.14 6.68 -5.27
N GLY A 53 -8.76 6.28 -6.47
CA GLY A 53 -8.09 5.01 -6.72
C GLY A 53 -7.62 4.87 -8.16
N GLY A 54 -7.23 3.67 -8.55
CA GLY A 54 -6.65 3.39 -9.86
C GLY A 54 -7.30 2.20 -10.59
N SER A 55 -6.47 1.50 -11.35
CA SER A 55 -6.88 0.39 -12.21
C SER A 55 -7.41 -0.82 -11.45
N HIS A 56 -6.86 -1.13 -10.27
CA HIS A 56 -7.30 -2.28 -9.47
C HIS A 56 -8.69 -2.06 -8.88
N MET A 57 -8.95 -0.89 -8.32
CA MET A 57 -10.30 -0.53 -7.84
C MET A 57 -11.31 -0.49 -8.98
N ARG A 58 -10.94 0.09 -10.14
CA ARG A 58 -11.82 0.11 -11.33
C ARG A 58 -12.17 -1.30 -11.80
N ALA A 59 -11.18 -2.20 -11.85
CA ALA A 59 -11.41 -3.61 -12.22
C ALA A 59 -12.35 -4.34 -11.24
N ALA A 60 -12.38 -3.90 -9.96
CA ALA A 60 -13.29 -4.40 -8.94
C ALA A 60 -14.70 -3.74 -8.96
N GLY A 61 -14.99 -2.90 -9.96
CA GLY A 61 -16.28 -2.24 -10.11
C GLY A 61 -16.49 -1.02 -9.21
N VAL A 62 -15.40 -0.36 -8.77
CA VAL A 62 -15.45 0.91 -8.05
C VAL A 62 -15.47 2.07 -9.05
N GLU A 63 -16.40 3.01 -8.88
CA GLU A 63 -16.42 4.27 -9.63
C GLU A 63 -15.23 5.14 -9.21
N ILE A 64 -14.31 5.43 -10.12
CA ILE A 64 -13.13 6.26 -9.83
C ILE A 64 -13.48 7.73 -10.00
N LEU A 65 -13.55 8.45 -8.89
CA LEU A 65 -13.81 9.88 -8.82
C LEU A 65 -12.58 10.71 -9.20
N GLU A 66 -11.40 10.26 -8.78
CA GLU A 66 -10.11 10.85 -9.15
C GLU A 66 -9.07 9.73 -9.25
N PRO A 67 -8.30 9.68 -10.37
CA PRO A 67 -7.20 8.73 -10.53
C PRO A 67 -6.06 8.97 -9.54
N VAL A 68 -5.60 7.90 -8.89
CA VAL A 68 -4.50 7.96 -7.90
C VAL A 68 -3.17 8.41 -8.53
N GLU A 69 -2.97 8.14 -9.80
CA GLU A 69 -1.81 8.57 -10.58
C GLU A 69 -1.64 10.10 -10.55
N ASN A 70 -2.74 10.81 -10.45
CA ASN A 70 -2.77 12.26 -10.33
C ASN A 70 -2.37 12.78 -8.93
N LEU A 71 -2.27 11.90 -7.94
CA LEU A 71 -1.87 12.23 -6.56
C LEU A 71 -0.43 11.83 -6.24
N ALA A 72 0.15 10.95 -7.05
CA ALA A 72 1.52 10.49 -6.87
C ALA A 72 2.51 11.63 -7.10
N VAL A 73 2.96 12.25 -6.01
CA VAL A 73 3.93 13.35 -6.03
C VAL A 73 5.29 12.83 -5.59
N MET A 74 6.30 13.02 -6.42
CA MET A 74 7.68 12.69 -6.12
C MET A 74 8.50 13.96 -5.91
N GLY A 75 8.74 14.32 -4.63
CA GLY A 75 9.67 15.39 -4.28
C GLY A 75 9.09 16.46 -3.35
N PHE A 76 9.97 17.09 -2.54
CA PHE A 76 9.55 18.07 -1.52
C PHE A 76 8.98 19.36 -2.16
N VAL A 77 9.49 19.76 -3.32
CA VAL A 77 9.05 20.96 -4.06
C VAL A 77 7.73 20.68 -4.78
N GLU A 78 7.55 19.47 -5.29
CA GLU A 78 6.34 19.03 -5.99
C GLU A 78 5.15 18.89 -5.02
N VAL A 79 5.39 18.55 -3.75
CA VAL A 79 4.36 18.52 -2.69
C VAL A 79 3.67 19.87 -2.55
N LEU A 80 4.42 20.96 -2.59
CA LEU A 80 3.87 22.33 -2.47
C LEU A 80 2.98 22.69 -3.67
N ALA A 81 3.34 22.27 -4.88
CA ALA A 81 2.55 22.52 -6.10
C ALA A 81 1.21 21.75 -6.10
N HIS A 82 1.11 20.64 -5.36
CA HIS A 82 -0.09 19.81 -5.30
C HIS A 82 -1.05 20.16 -4.15
N ILE A 83 -0.69 21.09 -3.27
CA ILE A 83 -1.57 21.55 -2.18
C ILE A 83 -2.95 22.00 -2.69
N PRO A 84 -3.07 22.82 -3.77
CA PRO A 84 -4.37 23.25 -4.27
C PRO A 84 -5.24 22.07 -4.73
N LYS A 85 -4.64 21.06 -5.36
CA LYS A 85 -5.34 19.87 -5.82
C LYS A 85 -5.88 19.05 -4.63
N HIS A 86 -5.08 18.83 -3.59
CA HIS A 86 -5.54 18.16 -2.37
C HIS A 86 -6.68 18.93 -1.68
N TRP A 87 -6.64 20.25 -1.71
CA TRP A 87 -7.72 21.09 -1.20
C TRP A 87 -9.01 20.92 -1.99
N MET A 88 -8.91 20.92 -3.32
CA MET A 88 -10.06 20.70 -4.21
C MET A 88 -10.67 19.31 -4.00
N LEU A 89 -9.83 18.27 -3.92
CA LEU A 89 -10.28 16.90 -3.65
C LEU A 89 -10.96 16.78 -2.29
N LEU A 90 -10.37 17.37 -1.24
CA LEU A 90 -10.96 17.36 0.09
C LEU A 90 -12.32 18.08 0.10
N ARG A 91 -12.46 19.17 -0.66
CA ARG A 91 -13.73 19.88 -0.82
C ARG A 91 -14.77 18.98 -1.50
N MET A 92 -14.43 18.37 -2.62
CA MET A 92 -15.30 17.42 -3.34
C MET A 92 -15.78 16.28 -2.42
N LEU A 93 -14.85 15.67 -1.67
CA LEU A 93 -15.20 14.61 -0.72
C LEU A 93 -16.11 15.11 0.41
N ARG A 94 -15.90 16.33 0.94
CA ARG A 94 -16.77 16.92 1.96
C ARG A 94 -18.20 17.11 1.45
N GLU A 95 -18.35 17.66 0.25
CA GLU A 95 -19.65 17.85 -0.39
C GLU A 95 -20.36 16.48 -0.59
N ARG A 96 -19.63 15.44 -1.04
CA ARG A 96 -20.19 14.09 -1.20
C ARG A 96 -20.62 13.47 0.15
N LEU A 97 -19.83 13.63 1.20
CA LEU A 97 -20.15 13.15 2.55
C LEU A 97 -21.40 13.85 3.10
N GLN A 98 -21.52 15.16 2.94
CA GLN A 98 -22.67 15.96 3.39
C GLN A 98 -23.95 15.61 2.60
N GLY A 99 -23.83 15.12 1.37
CA GLY A 99 -24.94 14.71 0.53
C GLY A 99 -25.72 13.47 1.01
N GLY A 100 -25.29 12.82 2.12
CA GLY A 100 -26.00 11.71 2.76
C GLY A 100 -25.99 10.38 2.00
N ARG A 101 -25.29 10.30 0.88
CA ARG A 101 -25.19 9.08 0.03
C ARG A 101 -24.19 8.08 0.58
N VAL A 102 -23.13 8.56 1.22
CA VAL A 102 -22.03 7.73 1.74
C VAL A 102 -22.46 7.11 3.07
N GLY A 103 -22.32 5.79 3.18
CA GLY A 103 -22.63 5.03 4.39
C GLY A 103 -21.39 4.58 5.16
N LEU A 104 -20.26 4.47 4.46
CA LEU A 104 -18.97 4.08 5.05
C LEU A 104 -17.83 4.72 4.25
N VAL A 105 -16.81 5.19 4.95
CA VAL A 105 -15.53 5.59 4.36
C VAL A 105 -14.48 4.53 4.68
N VAL A 106 -13.78 4.04 3.66
CA VAL A 106 -12.65 3.13 3.79
C VAL A 106 -11.38 3.87 3.40
N LEU A 107 -10.51 4.11 4.38
CA LEU A 107 -9.23 4.77 4.20
C LEU A 107 -8.12 3.73 4.18
N ILE A 108 -7.19 3.86 3.24
CA ILE A 108 -6.07 2.93 3.14
C ILE A 108 -4.77 3.72 3.10
N ASP A 109 -3.88 3.48 4.09
CA ASP A 109 -2.61 4.18 4.23
C ASP A 109 -2.75 5.72 4.07
N TYR A 110 -1.79 6.42 3.46
CA TYR A 110 -1.83 7.85 3.09
C TYR A 110 -2.24 8.81 4.22
N PRO A 111 -1.57 8.80 5.37
CA PRO A 111 -2.04 9.41 6.60
C PRO A 111 -2.24 10.93 6.52
N GLY A 112 -1.42 11.63 5.73
CA GLY A 112 -1.48 13.08 5.62
C GLY A 112 -2.81 13.63 5.09
N PHE A 113 -3.39 12.96 4.11
CA PHE A 113 -4.67 13.32 3.50
C PHE A 113 -5.84 12.59 4.17
N ASN A 114 -5.68 11.29 4.42
CA ASN A 114 -6.74 10.44 4.94
C ASN A 114 -7.24 10.88 6.33
N LEU A 115 -6.38 11.44 7.19
CA LEU A 115 -6.83 12.04 8.45
C LEU A 115 -7.79 13.21 8.25
N LYS A 116 -7.58 14.05 7.23
CA LYS A 116 -8.49 15.16 6.91
C LYS A 116 -9.83 14.66 6.36
N VAL A 117 -9.80 13.55 5.60
CA VAL A 117 -11.03 12.88 5.13
C VAL A 117 -11.78 12.26 6.29
N ALA A 118 -11.09 11.60 7.23
CA ALA A 118 -11.69 11.04 8.45
C ALA A 118 -12.39 12.12 9.30
N GLU A 119 -11.74 13.28 9.47
CA GLU A 119 -12.36 14.43 10.16
C GLU A 119 -13.64 14.91 9.44
N ALA A 120 -13.63 14.94 8.11
CA ALA A 120 -14.79 15.32 7.32
C ALA A 120 -15.92 14.29 7.44
N ALA A 121 -15.61 13.00 7.37
CA ALA A 121 -16.55 11.91 7.55
C ALA A 121 -17.21 11.95 8.95
N ARG A 122 -16.40 12.13 10.01
CA ARG A 122 -16.91 12.29 11.37
C ARG A 122 -17.91 13.45 11.49
N ARG A 123 -17.59 14.63 10.91
CA ARG A 123 -18.48 15.79 10.92
C ARG A 123 -19.79 15.53 10.19
N ALA A 124 -19.78 14.67 9.18
CA ALA A 124 -20.95 14.25 8.43
C ALA A 124 -21.70 13.06 9.07
N GLY A 125 -21.23 12.53 10.23
CA GLY A 125 -21.80 11.36 10.88
C GLY A 125 -21.60 10.05 10.12
N VAL A 126 -20.60 9.98 9.24
CA VAL A 126 -20.29 8.79 8.43
C VAL A 126 -19.18 8.00 9.11
N PRO A 127 -19.39 6.68 9.38
CA PRO A 127 -18.37 5.83 9.98
C PRO A 127 -17.14 5.66 9.07
N VAL A 128 -15.97 5.48 9.71
CA VAL A 128 -14.68 5.36 9.05
C VAL A 128 -14.02 4.05 9.44
N LEU A 129 -13.71 3.22 8.46
CA LEU A 129 -12.79 2.08 8.57
C LEU A 129 -11.42 2.52 8.06
N TYR A 130 -10.40 2.41 8.89
CA TYR A 130 -9.01 2.60 8.45
C TYR A 130 -8.33 1.24 8.27
N TYR A 131 -8.07 0.87 7.03
CA TYR A 131 -7.34 -0.33 6.66
C TYR A 131 -5.89 0.03 6.34
N ILE A 132 -4.93 -0.73 6.83
CA ILE A 132 -3.50 -0.42 6.78
C ILE A 132 -3.25 0.92 7.49
N THR A 133 -3.35 0.87 8.81
CA THR A 133 -3.19 2.04 9.67
C THR A 133 -1.83 2.70 9.53
N PRO A 134 -1.74 4.03 9.70
CA PRO A 134 -0.44 4.70 9.69
C PRO A 134 0.50 4.12 10.75
N GLN A 135 1.77 3.95 10.40
CA GLN A 135 2.80 3.45 11.33
C GLN A 135 3.19 4.50 12.38
N VAL A 136 2.19 4.98 13.12
CA VAL A 136 2.37 6.03 14.15
C VAL A 136 3.29 5.59 15.29
N TRP A 137 3.40 4.29 15.51
CA TRP A 137 4.31 3.70 16.49
C TRP A 137 5.79 3.94 16.16
N ALA A 138 6.13 4.10 14.89
CA ALA A 138 7.51 4.34 14.46
C ALA A 138 7.93 5.81 14.62
N TRP A 139 7.03 6.78 14.36
CA TRP A 139 7.40 8.20 14.26
C TRP A 139 6.23 9.17 14.45
N GLY A 140 5.29 8.92 15.29
CA GLY A 140 4.15 9.84 15.44
C GLY A 140 3.12 9.39 16.45
N ALA A 141 3.54 8.80 17.56
CA ALA A 141 2.64 8.33 18.61
C ALA A 141 1.73 9.42 19.19
N ASP A 142 2.13 10.69 19.11
CA ASP A 142 1.33 11.86 19.43
C ASP A 142 0.06 12.01 18.56
N ARG A 143 -0.01 11.34 17.43
CA ARG A 143 -1.18 11.32 16.54
C ARG A 143 -2.26 10.32 16.94
N LEU A 144 -1.94 9.35 17.81
CA LEU A 144 -2.89 8.32 18.25
C LEU A 144 -4.18 8.89 18.87
N PRO A 145 -4.13 9.92 19.75
CA PRO A 145 -5.35 10.52 20.29
C PRO A 145 -6.24 11.15 19.22
N LYS A 146 -5.63 11.73 18.18
CA LYS A 146 -6.36 12.31 17.06
C LYS A 146 -6.99 11.22 16.18
N LEU A 147 -6.28 10.14 15.92
CA LEU A 147 -6.80 8.96 15.23
C LEU A 147 -8.01 8.40 15.94
N ALA A 148 -7.93 8.19 17.25
CA ALA A 148 -9.03 7.68 18.07
C ALA A 148 -10.31 8.53 18.00
N GLN A 149 -10.16 9.81 17.76
CA GLN A 149 -11.30 10.70 17.63
C GLN A 149 -12.01 10.62 16.29
N VAL A 150 -11.34 10.22 15.21
CA VAL A 150 -11.86 10.37 13.84
C VAL A 150 -12.12 9.07 13.11
N ILE A 151 -11.61 7.94 13.59
CA ILE A 151 -11.88 6.62 13.00
C ILE A 151 -12.84 5.83 13.88
N THR A 152 -13.71 5.06 13.23
CA THR A 152 -14.68 4.19 13.91
C THR A 152 -14.06 2.84 14.21
N ARG A 153 -13.34 2.27 13.25
CA ARG A 153 -12.64 0.99 13.37
C ARG A 153 -11.35 0.99 12.58
N ALA A 154 -10.34 0.30 13.09
CA ALA A 154 -9.07 0.07 12.42
C ALA A 154 -8.91 -1.42 12.07
N ALA A 155 -8.50 -1.70 10.84
CA ALA A 155 -8.06 -3.01 10.39
C ALA A 155 -6.54 -2.97 10.23
N SER A 156 -5.80 -3.43 11.25
CA SER A 156 -4.34 -3.42 11.28
C SER A 156 -3.76 -4.65 10.57
N ILE A 157 -2.57 -4.49 10.01
CA ILE A 157 -1.89 -5.55 9.25
C ILE A 157 -0.67 -6.14 9.96
N LEU A 158 -0.27 -5.55 11.08
CA LEU A 158 0.79 -6.07 11.94
C LEU A 158 0.22 -6.48 13.30
N PRO A 159 0.59 -7.64 13.85
CA PRO A 159 -0.08 -8.20 15.04
C PRO A 159 0.06 -7.32 16.29
N PHE A 160 1.16 -6.58 16.44
CA PHE A 160 1.39 -5.70 17.58
C PHE A 160 0.63 -4.36 17.49
N GLU A 161 0.08 -4.00 16.31
CA GLU A 161 -0.68 -2.75 16.14
C GLU A 161 -2.04 -2.81 16.82
N GLU A 162 -2.71 -3.96 16.82
CA GLU A 162 -4.02 -4.12 17.45
C GLU A 162 -4.00 -3.76 18.94
N PRO A 163 -3.16 -4.37 19.80
CA PRO A 163 -3.10 -3.99 21.22
C PRO A 163 -2.68 -2.54 21.42
N LEU A 164 -1.76 -2.03 20.61
CA LEU A 164 -1.34 -0.63 20.69
C LEU A 164 -2.49 0.33 20.40
N LEU A 165 -3.24 0.11 19.33
CA LEU A 165 -4.37 0.95 18.94
C LEU A 165 -5.50 0.89 19.97
N ARG A 166 -5.80 -0.30 20.50
CA ARG A 166 -6.81 -0.49 21.57
C ARG A 166 -6.46 0.21 22.86
N GLN A 167 -5.17 0.24 23.27
CA GLN A 167 -4.70 1.01 24.43
C GLN A 167 -4.98 2.51 24.31
N HIS A 168 -5.10 3.01 23.07
CA HIS A 168 -5.42 4.42 22.79
C HIS A 168 -6.91 4.65 22.45
N GLY A 169 -7.79 3.67 22.78
CA GLY A 169 -9.23 3.80 22.60
C GLY A 169 -9.75 3.63 21.17
N ILE A 170 -8.95 3.03 20.28
CA ILE A 170 -9.33 2.73 18.90
C ILE A 170 -9.87 1.29 18.84
N ASP A 171 -11.09 1.08 18.33
CA ASP A 171 -11.58 -0.26 18.02
C ASP A 171 -10.77 -0.84 16.85
N ALA A 172 -9.78 -1.68 17.16
CA ALA A 172 -8.85 -2.24 16.20
C ALA A 172 -8.94 -3.77 16.15
N THR A 173 -8.76 -4.32 14.96
CA THR A 173 -8.67 -5.76 14.71
C THR A 173 -7.49 -6.04 13.81
N PHE A 174 -6.63 -6.99 14.21
CA PHE A 174 -5.59 -7.51 13.33
C PHE A 174 -6.22 -8.44 12.29
N VAL A 175 -6.11 -8.08 11.01
CA VAL A 175 -6.74 -8.80 9.90
C VAL A 175 -5.75 -9.62 9.06
N GLY A 176 -4.48 -9.67 9.48
CA GLY A 176 -3.39 -10.26 8.70
C GLY A 176 -2.80 -9.29 7.67
N HIS A 177 -1.61 -9.63 7.19
CA HIS A 177 -0.92 -8.82 6.19
C HIS A 177 -1.34 -9.22 4.78
N PRO A 178 -1.77 -8.30 3.89
CA PRO A 178 -2.26 -8.63 2.54
C PRO A 178 -1.21 -9.30 1.64
N LEU A 179 0.07 -9.16 1.95
CA LEU A 179 1.13 -9.91 1.27
C LEU A 179 1.01 -11.42 1.46
N LEU A 180 0.40 -11.91 2.55
CA LEU A 180 0.21 -13.34 2.79
C LEU A 180 -0.75 -13.97 1.78
N ASP A 181 -1.76 -13.22 1.33
CA ASP A 181 -2.67 -13.70 0.28
C ASP A 181 -1.95 -13.81 -1.06
N ARG A 182 -1.05 -12.85 -1.37
CA ARG A 182 -0.18 -12.93 -2.54
C ARG A 182 0.83 -14.08 -2.45
N ALA A 183 1.30 -14.38 -1.24
CA ALA A 183 2.23 -15.50 -1.01
C ALA A 183 1.65 -16.86 -1.40
N ARG A 184 0.35 -17.05 -1.19
CA ARG A 184 -0.35 -18.31 -1.56
C ARG A 184 -0.33 -18.57 -3.06
N ALA A 185 -0.19 -17.54 -3.87
CA ALA A 185 -0.12 -17.62 -5.33
C ALA A 185 1.32 -17.62 -5.87
N LEU A 186 2.34 -17.67 -5.00
CA LEU A 186 3.73 -17.68 -5.45
C LEU A 186 4.06 -18.98 -6.16
N PRO A 187 4.84 -18.91 -7.28
CA PRO A 187 5.34 -20.10 -7.93
C PRO A 187 6.33 -20.86 -7.02
N SER A 188 6.52 -22.13 -7.28
CA SER A 188 7.67 -22.85 -6.69
C SER A 188 8.99 -22.25 -7.19
N ARG A 189 10.10 -22.54 -6.51
CA ARG A 189 11.44 -22.07 -6.94
C ARG A 189 11.76 -22.57 -8.34
N GLU A 190 11.46 -23.81 -8.62
CA GLU A 190 11.68 -24.47 -9.91
C GLU A 190 10.87 -23.79 -11.03
N ALA A 191 9.59 -23.53 -10.76
CA ALA A 191 8.72 -22.84 -11.72
C ALA A 191 9.20 -21.39 -11.96
N ALA A 192 9.61 -20.68 -10.91
CA ALA A 192 10.13 -19.32 -11.02
C ALA A 192 11.45 -19.29 -11.84
N ARG A 193 12.35 -20.25 -11.63
CA ARG A 193 13.59 -20.37 -12.40
C ARG A 193 13.32 -20.69 -13.86
N THR A 194 12.41 -21.61 -14.12
CA THR A 194 11.99 -21.95 -15.49
C THR A 194 11.38 -20.73 -16.20
N GLU A 195 10.50 -19.98 -15.53
CA GLU A 195 9.89 -18.76 -16.08
C GLU A 195 10.93 -17.68 -16.45
N LEU A 196 12.00 -17.58 -15.65
CA LEU A 196 13.07 -16.61 -15.87
C LEU A 196 14.22 -17.15 -16.75
N GLY A 197 14.16 -18.40 -17.20
CA GLY A 197 15.23 -19.05 -17.97
C GLY A 197 16.52 -19.24 -17.18
N LEU A 198 16.42 -19.48 -15.87
CA LEU A 198 17.56 -19.63 -14.95
C LEU A 198 17.86 -21.11 -14.68
N PRO A 199 19.14 -21.49 -14.49
CA PRO A 199 19.52 -22.86 -14.15
C PRO A 199 18.92 -23.28 -12.81
N GLN A 200 18.48 -24.54 -12.69
CA GLN A 200 17.84 -25.06 -11.51
C GLN A 200 18.77 -25.16 -10.29
N ASP A 201 20.05 -25.46 -10.52
CA ASP A 201 21.04 -25.71 -9.47
C ASP A 201 21.99 -24.54 -9.21
N ALA A 202 21.76 -23.37 -9.86
CA ALA A 202 22.61 -22.20 -9.68
C ALA A 202 22.41 -21.51 -8.35
N GLU A 203 23.48 -20.98 -7.74
CA GLU A 203 23.38 -19.94 -6.72
C GLU A 203 22.99 -18.62 -7.40
N ILE A 204 21.90 -18.00 -6.97
CA ILE A 204 21.35 -16.80 -7.59
C ILE A 204 21.20 -15.68 -6.54
N LEU A 205 21.88 -14.56 -6.77
CA LEU A 205 21.70 -13.34 -6.03
C LEU A 205 20.68 -12.44 -6.73
N ALA A 206 19.57 -12.15 -6.07
CA ALA A 206 18.61 -11.13 -6.52
C ALA A 206 18.95 -9.77 -5.93
N VAL A 207 19.02 -8.75 -6.78
CA VAL A 207 19.30 -7.37 -6.40
C VAL A 207 18.07 -6.50 -6.64
N PHE A 208 17.62 -5.79 -5.60
CA PHE A 208 16.47 -4.89 -5.63
C PHE A 208 16.90 -3.47 -5.23
N PRO A 209 17.32 -2.62 -6.17
CA PRO A 209 17.90 -1.30 -5.87
C PRO A 209 16.86 -0.24 -5.48
N GLY A 210 15.57 -0.53 -5.66
CA GLY A 210 14.46 0.37 -5.34
C GLY A 210 13.43 0.49 -6.46
N SER A 211 12.34 1.19 -6.16
CA SER A 211 11.20 1.39 -7.07
C SER A 211 10.99 2.85 -7.48
N ARG A 212 11.81 3.78 -6.97
CA ARG A 212 11.74 5.21 -7.28
C ARG A 212 13.03 5.68 -7.92
N ARG A 213 12.94 6.62 -8.87
CA ARG A 213 14.11 7.17 -9.58
C ARG A 213 15.20 7.71 -8.63
N ALA A 214 14.80 8.42 -7.57
CA ALA A 214 15.73 8.94 -6.57
C ALA A 214 16.42 7.84 -5.73
N GLU A 215 15.79 6.68 -5.58
CA GLU A 215 16.37 5.50 -4.93
C GLU A 215 17.39 4.83 -5.84
N LEU A 216 17.06 4.62 -7.11
CA LEU A 216 17.98 4.02 -8.09
C LEU A 216 19.31 4.79 -8.18
N GLY A 217 19.25 6.11 -8.29
CA GLY A 217 20.46 6.96 -8.35
C GLY A 217 21.39 6.82 -7.13
N ARG A 218 20.87 6.30 -6.01
CA ARG A 218 21.67 6.09 -4.79
C ARG A 218 22.11 4.66 -4.57
N HIS A 219 21.33 3.68 -5.06
CA HIS A 219 21.52 2.27 -4.72
C HIS A 219 22.05 1.42 -5.86
N VAL A 220 21.77 1.75 -7.14
CA VAL A 220 22.21 0.92 -8.28
C VAL A 220 23.70 0.69 -8.22
N ARG A 221 24.51 1.76 -8.23
CA ARG A 221 25.96 1.66 -8.24
C ARG A 221 26.52 0.83 -7.07
N PRO A 222 26.26 1.16 -5.78
CA PRO A 222 26.83 0.38 -4.68
C PRO A 222 26.32 -1.08 -4.65
N PHE A 223 25.10 -1.36 -5.09
CA PHE A 223 24.58 -2.73 -5.15
C PHE A 223 25.23 -3.53 -6.27
N VAL A 224 25.44 -2.91 -7.44
CA VAL A 224 26.18 -3.52 -8.56
C VAL A 224 27.64 -3.80 -8.15
N GLU A 225 28.33 -2.84 -7.53
CA GLU A 225 29.71 -3.03 -7.05
C GLU A 225 29.78 -4.18 -6.03
N THR A 226 28.81 -4.29 -5.12
CA THR A 226 28.71 -5.39 -4.17
C THR A 226 28.50 -6.74 -4.87
N ALA A 227 27.61 -6.79 -5.85
CA ALA A 227 27.33 -8.01 -6.61
C ALA A 227 28.54 -8.47 -7.42
N LEU A 228 29.27 -7.55 -8.04
CA LEU A 228 30.52 -7.85 -8.75
C LEU A 228 31.61 -8.39 -7.81
N GLU A 229 31.71 -7.83 -6.60
CA GLU A 229 32.66 -8.35 -5.59
C GLU A 229 32.27 -9.76 -5.12
N LEU A 230 30.98 -10.03 -4.94
CA LEU A 230 30.49 -11.36 -4.59
C LEU A 230 30.77 -12.37 -5.69
N GLN A 231 30.59 -12.01 -6.97
CA GLN A 231 30.94 -12.89 -8.09
C GLN A 231 32.44 -13.19 -8.17
N ARG A 232 33.29 -12.21 -7.86
CA ARG A 232 34.75 -12.47 -7.78
C ARG A 232 35.11 -13.52 -6.74
N ARG A 233 34.40 -13.48 -5.58
CA ARG A 233 34.60 -14.47 -4.50
C ARG A 233 33.90 -15.80 -4.74
N ARG A 234 32.86 -15.81 -5.56
CA ARG A 234 32.03 -16.97 -5.91
C ARG A 234 31.81 -17.02 -7.41
N PRO A 235 32.75 -17.59 -8.19
CA PRO A 235 32.69 -17.54 -9.67
C PRO A 235 31.44 -18.17 -10.30
N GLY A 236 30.74 -19.07 -9.59
CA GLY A 236 29.48 -19.69 -10.04
C GLY A 236 28.22 -18.86 -9.72
N LEU A 237 28.35 -17.74 -8.97
CA LEU A 237 27.21 -16.94 -8.57
C LEU A 237 26.58 -16.21 -9.76
N GLN A 238 25.31 -16.45 -10.00
CA GLN A 238 24.52 -15.67 -10.96
C GLN A 238 23.86 -14.48 -10.26
N VAL A 239 23.81 -13.35 -10.93
CA VAL A 239 23.17 -12.15 -10.42
C VAL A 239 22.05 -11.71 -11.36
N ILE A 240 20.90 -11.41 -10.81
CA ILE A 240 19.76 -10.81 -11.52
C ILE A 240 19.28 -9.56 -10.78
N VAL A 241 18.85 -8.55 -11.52
CA VAL A 241 18.37 -7.29 -10.95
C VAL A 241 16.90 -7.12 -11.25
N SER A 242 16.10 -6.95 -10.21
CA SER A 242 14.68 -6.67 -10.35
C SER A 242 14.44 -5.17 -10.55
N VAL A 243 13.72 -4.82 -11.60
CA VAL A 243 13.36 -3.45 -11.96
C VAL A 243 11.86 -3.28 -11.85
N ALA A 244 11.44 -2.34 -11.01
CA ALA A 244 10.01 -2.01 -10.85
C ALA A 244 9.44 -1.41 -12.14
N PRO A 245 8.14 -1.63 -12.45
CA PRO A 245 7.52 -1.11 -13.68
C PRO A 245 7.56 0.42 -13.81
N THR A 246 7.70 1.12 -12.68
CA THR A 246 7.69 2.58 -12.60
C THR A 246 9.03 3.25 -12.90
N VAL A 247 10.09 2.47 -13.10
CA VAL A 247 11.46 2.99 -13.26
C VAL A 247 12.22 2.22 -14.35
N GLN A 248 13.33 2.81 -14.79
CA GLN A 248 14.26 2.22 -15.72
C GLN A 248 15.67 2.24 -15.15
N VAL A 249 16.43 1.19 -15.40
CA VAL A 249 17.86 1.07 -15.12
C VAL A 249 18.58 0.98 -16.45
N SER A 250 19.60 1.79 -16.65
CA SER A 250 20.38 1.75 -17.91
C SER A 250 21.25 0.49 -17.94
N PRO A 251 21.30 -0.23 -19.07
CA PRO A 251 22.26 -1.33 -19.24
C PRO A 251 23.74 -0.92 -19.08
N SER A 252 24.06 0.36 -19.29
CA SER A 252 25.40 0.91 -19.04
C SER A 252 25.73 1.05 -17.55
N GLU A 253 24.73 1.11 -16.69
CA GLU A 253 24.90 1.21 -15.23
C GLU A 253 24.84 -0.14 -14.51
N CYS A 254 24.36 -1.18 -15.21
CA CYS A 254 24.15 -2.51 -14.63
C CYS A 254 24.52 -3.61 -15.64
N PRO A 255 25.62 -4.35 -15.42
CA PRO A 255 26.07 -5.41 -16.32
C PRO A 255 25.27 -6.71 -16.16
N PHE A 256 24.31 -6.75 -15.25
CA PHE A 256 23.51 -7.94 -14.94
C PHE A 256 22.17 -7.95 -15.67
N PRO A 257 21.57 -9.12 -15.92
CA PRO A 257 20.21 -9.23 -16.45
C PRO A 257 19.20 -8.43 -15.64
N LEU A 258 18.41 -7.60 -16.34
CA LEU A 258 17.35 -6.76 -15.77
C LEU A 258 16.01 -7.45 -15.98
N ILE A 259 15.32 -7.77 -14.88
CA ILE A 259 14.00 -8.43 -14.89
C ILE A 259 12.95 -7.39 -14.51
N HIS A 260 12.07 -7.06 -15.45
CA HIS A 260 11.04 -6.04 -15.27
C HIS A 260 9.71 -6.62 -14.79
N GLY A 261 9.12 -6.02 -13.77
CA GLY A 261 7.73 -6.26 -13.34
C GLY A 261 7.44 -7.61 -12.69
N LYS A 262 8.45 -8.47 -12.48
CA LYS A 262 8.30 -9.83 -11.94
C LYS A 262 8.95 -9.99 -10.55
N SER A 263 8.73 -9.02 -9.63
CA SER A 263 9.44 -9.00 -8.34
C SER A 263 9.30 -10.31 -7.56
N PHE A 264 8.10 -10.86 -7.44
CA PHE A 264 7.89 -12.12 -6.72
C PHE A 264 8.52 -13.33 -7.39
N THR A 265 8.49 -13.43 -8.72
CA THR A 265 9.17 -14.51 -9.45
C THR A 265 10.67 -14.43 -9.22
N VAL A 266 11.25 -13.20 -9.23
CA VAL A 266 12.68 -12.98 -8.92
C VAL A 266 13.01 -13.40 -7.49
N LEU A 267 12.18 -13.01 -6.50
CA LEU A 267 12.37 -13.40 -5.10
C LEU A 267 12.33 -14.92 -4.91
N ARG A 268 11.41 -15.61 -5.58
CA ARG A 268 11.29 -17.07 -5.48
C ARG A 268 12.40 -17.83 -6.19
N ALA A 269 12.91 -17.30 -7.30
CA ALA A 269 14.00 -17.92 -8.07
C ALA A 269 15.35 -17.82 -7.35
N ALA A 270 15.55 -16.79 -6.52
CA ALA A 270 16.83 -16.47 -5.91
C ALA A 270 17.20 -17.39 -4.73
N THR A 271 18.51 -17.47 -4.46
CA THR A 271 19.07 -18.14 -3.27
C THR A 271 19.29 -17.15 -2.13
N ALA A 272 19.65 -15.90 -2.48
CA ALA A 272 19.81 -14.79 -1.54
C ALA A 272 19.43 -13.46 -2.19
N GLY A 273 19.14 -12.44 -1.38
CA GLY A 273 18.76 -11.11 -1.82
C GLY A 273 19.61 -9.99 -1.26
N LEU A 274 19.92 -8.99 -2.10
CA LEU A 274 20.43 -7.68 -1.68
C LEU A 274 19.35 -6.65 -1.98
N LEU A 275 18.67 -6.17 -0.93
CA LEU A 275 17.44 -5.41 -1.05
C LEU A 275 17.58 -4.00 -0.48
N LYS A 276 16.99 -3.02 -1.15
CA LYS A 276 16.76 -1.70 -0.57
C LYS A 276 15.63 -1.80 0.46
N SER A 277 15.78 -1.18 1.62
CA SER A 277 14.72 -1.11 2.66
C SER A 277 13.39 -0.59 2.08
N GLY A 278 12.29 -1.30 2.32
CA GLY A 278 10.93 -0.98 1.87
C GLY A 278 10.05 -2.21 1.82
N THR A 279 8.89 -2.12 1.16
CA THR A 279 7.92 -3.21 1.03
C THR A 279 8.53 -4.51 0.49
N THR A 280 9.54 -4.40 -0.37
CA THR A 280 10.24 -5.56 -0.95
C THR A 280 10.91 -6.45 0.11
N THR A 281 11.28 -5.91 1.27
CA THR A 281 11.86 -6.71 2.35
C THR A 281 10.84 -7.64 2.98
N LEU A 282 9.59 -7.19 3.12
CA LEU A 282 8.47 -8.04 3.54
C LEU A 282 8.09 -9.05 2.46
N GLU A 283 8.11 -8.64 1.19
CA GLU A 283 7.90 -9.56 0.06
C GLU A 283 8.95 -10.67 0.04
N ALA A 284 10.21 -10.34 0.32
CA ALA A 284 11.30 -11.31 0.42
C ALA A 284 11.13 -12.28 1.60
N ALA A 285 10.72 -11.78 2.77
CA ALA A 285 10.42 -12.61 3.93
C ALA A 285 9.27 -13.60 3.64
N VAL A 286 8.21 -13.13 2.98
CA VAL A 286 7.07 -13.96 2.56
C VAL A 286 7.45 -14.98 1.48
N ALA A 287 8.45 -14.66 0.64
CA ALA A 287 9.02 -15.56 -0.36
C ALA A 287 10.07 -16.54 0.21
N ASP A 288 10.29 -16.54 1.52
CA ASP A 288 11.36 -17.34 2.20
C ASP A 288 12.75 -17.08 1.64
N LEU A 289 13.05 -15.83 1.24
CA LEU A 289 14.34 -15.46 0.70
C LEU A 289 15.25 -14.88 1.78
N PRO A 290 16.35 -15.53 2.16
CA PRO A 290 17.40 -14.92 2.97
C PRO A 290 17.95 -13.67 2.29
N HIS A 291 18.02 -12.55 3.02
CA HIS A 291 18.42 -11.30 2.39
C HIS A 291 19.15 -10.34 3.32
N VAL A 292 19.93 -9.46 2.72
CA VAL A 292 20.57 -8.31 3.37
C VAL A 292 19.89 -7.03 2.91
N ILE A 293 19.64 -6.14 3.86
CA ILE A 293 18.98 -4.87 3.61
C ILE A 293 20.01 -3.75 3.59
N GLY A 294 20.04 -2.98 2.50
CA GLY A 294 20.84 -1.78 2.37
C GLY A 294 19.96 -0.55 2.15
N TYR A 295 20.34 0.57 2.77
CA TYR A 295 19.69 1.85 2.50
C TYR A 295 20.69 2.99 2.53
N ARG A 296 20.70 3.81 1.48
CA ARG A 296 21.57 4.99 1.39
C ARG A 296 20.72 6.24 1.18
N THR A 297 20.92 7.22 2.04
CA THR A 297 20.25 8.52 1.95
C THR A 297 21.25 9.66 2.08
N SER A 298 20.82 10.92 1.94
CA SER A 298 21.70 12.07 2.16
C SER A 298 22.13 12.16 3.63
N ALA A 299 23.31 12.72 3.90
CA ALA A 299 23.80 12.92 5.26
C ALA A 299 22.82 13.75 6.12
N ILE A 300 22.17 14.75 5.51
CA ILE A 300 21.17 15.60 6.18
C ILE A 300 19.95 14.75 6.58
N THR A 301 19.39 14.01 5.62
CA THR A 301 18.23 13.13 5.88
C THR A 301 18.57 12.07 6.93
N TYR A 302 19.75 11.48 6.86
CA TYR A 302 20.21 10.50 7.87
C TYR A 302 20.31 11.13 9.26
N GLY A 303 20.91 12.32 9.36
CA GLY A 303 21.04 13.06 10.62
C GLY A 303 19.70 13.41 11.27
N ILE A 304 18.68 13.74 10.45
CA ILE A 304 17.31 13.99 10.93
C ILE A 304 16.64 12.68 11.33
N ALA A 305 16.68 11.66 10.48
CA ALA A 305 16.06 10.37 10.72
C ALA A 305 16.57 9.73 12.04
N ARG A 306 17.89 9.75 12.27
CA ARG A 306 18.50 9.22 13.50
C ARG A 306 17.99 9.89 14.79
N ARG A 307 17.51 11.14 14.71
CA ARG A 307 16.97 11.86 15.89
C ARG A 307 15.47 11.65 16.08
N VAL A 308 14.75 11.36 15.03
CA VAL A 308 13.27 11.27 15.01
C VAL A 308 12.80 9.82 15.15
N VAL A 309 13.50 8.89 14.51
CA VAL A 309 13.15 7.45 14.54
C VAL A 309 13.58 6.83 15.85
N LYS A 310 12.61 6.27 16.56
CA LYS A 310 12.81 5.69 17.92
C LYS A 310 12.96 4.16 17.92
N ILE A 311 12.96 3.54 16.74
CA ILE A 311 13.16 2.09 16.60
C ILE A 311 14.64 1.78 16.29
N PRO A 312 15.21 0.67 16.81
CA PRO A 312 16.63 0.35 16.65
C PRO A 312 17.01 0.02 15.21
N HIS A 313 16.08 -0.47 14.41
CA HIS A 313 16.28 -0.83 13.00
C HIS A 313 15.07 -0.41 12.18
N ILE A 314 15.29 0.09 10.96
CA ILE A 314 14.26 0.45 9.99
C ILE A 314 14.29 -0.56 8.85
#